data_93cb91c9140624954f7e90a12140d8e8
#
_entry.id   93cb91c9140624954f7e90a12140d8e8
#
_cell.length_a   1.000
_cell.length_b   1.000
_cell.length_c   1.000
_cell.angle_alpha   90.00
_cell.angle_beta   90.00
_cell.angle_gamma   90.00
#
_symmetry.space_group_name_H-M   'P 1'
#
loop_
_entity.id
_entity.type
_entity.pdbx_description
1 polymer ?
#
loop_
_entity_poly.entity_id
_entity_poly.type
_entity_poly.pdbx_seq_one_letter_code
_entity_poly.pdbx_strand_id
1 'polypeptide(L)'
;MKRPYYNLIPASLDFIASVGAWIIFFYNRKQLLHEEPQSFEASLIVNSIVIGFFWVILNVLAGSYSDIFGKTRIKELFKGFNHTLVGVVIIFFTLLLDDEGINQYQEYYKTFAAYFIIQFVCTSVSKIISFTYLREQVACGKIRFNTLLVGSGKAARKVYDELEKRKSTFGFSFVTYIPTSSTSFDVCAPVLKSIGDLERINTIIHRCHIDRVMIALEKEEHDYLEQVLGALEGEAVKTNIIPENYQLILGSVKVKLLS
;
A
#
# COMPACT_ATOMS: atom_id res chain seq x y z
N MET A 1 8.95 -4.31 14.23
CA MET A 1 7.98 -5.44 14.29
C MET A 1 6.86 -5.14 13.32
N LYS A 2 6.75 -5.88 12.20
CA LYS A 2 5.64 -5.70 11.24
C LYS A 2 4.35 -5.90 12.03
N ARG A 3 3.48 -4.92 12.09
CA ARG A 3 2.15 -5.07 12.69
C ARG A 3 1.24 -5.74 11.64
N PRO A 4 1.15 -7.08 11.59
CA PRO A 4 0.52 -7.84 10.51
C PRO A 4 -0.99 -7.55 10.41
N TYR A 5 -1.59 -7.08 11.48
CA TYR A 5 -3.03 -6.86 11.57
C TYR A 5 -3.58 -5.83 10.58
N TYR A 6 -2.79 -4.81 10.21
CA TYR A 6 -3.27 -3.79 9.27
C TYR A 6 -3.36 -4.27 7.82
N ASN A 7 -2.63 -5.34 7.48
CA ASN A 7 -2.71 -5.95 6.16
C ASN A 7 -3.86 -6.96 6.07
N LEU A 8 -4.35 -7.47 7.20
CA LEU A 8 -5.46 -8.43 7.22
C LEU A 8 -6.79 -7.78 6.87
N ILE A 9 -7.01 -6.52 7.27
CA ILE A 9 -8.27 -5.80 7.00
C ILE A 9 -8.50 -5.62 5.48
N PRO A 10 -7.55 -5.09 4.69
CA PRO A 10 -7.71 -5.04 3.24
C PRO A 10 -7.88 -6.42 2.61
N ALA A 11 -7.15 -7.42 3.08
CA ALA A 11 -7.24 -8.78 2.54
C ALA A 11 -8.62 -9.41 2.80
N SER A 12 -9.19 -9.24 4.00
CA SER A 12 -10.53 -9.73 4.31
C SER A 12 -11.62 -9.02 3.52
N LEU A 13 -11.49 -7.70 3.33
CA LEU A 13 -12.43 -6.93 2.51
C LEU A 13 -12.35 -7.33 1.02
N ASP A 14 -11.15 -7.55 0.50
CA ASP A 14 -10.96 -8.02 -0.87
C ASP A 14 -11.51 -9.45 -1.06
N PHE A 15 -11.37 -10.32 -0.05
CA PHE A 15 -11.98 -11.65 -0.06
C PHE A 15 -13.51 -11.56 -0.14
N ILE A 16 -14.13 -10.79 0.73
CA ILE A 16 -15.60 -10.60 0.75
C ILE A 16 -16.09 -9.98 -0.55
N ALA A 17 -15.39 -8.97 -1.07
CA ALA A 17 -15.73 -8.33 -2.32
C ALA A 17 -15.65 -9.30 -3.51
N SER A 18 -14.63 -10.16 -3.54
CA SER A 18 -14.45 -11.14 -4.62
C SER A 18 -15.48 -12.27 -4.56
N VAL A 19 -15.81 -12.76 -3.36
CA VAL A 19 -16.92 -13.72 -3.16
C VAL A 19 -18.23 -13.09 -3.63
N GLY A 20 -18.53 -11.86 -3.23
CA GLY A 20 -19.73 -11.14 -3.67
C GLY A 20 -19.76 -10.92 -5.17
N ALA A 21 -18.64 -10.54 -5.78
CA ALA A 21 -18.51 -10.36 -7.22
C ALA A 21 -18.82 -11.66 -8.00
N TRP A 22 -18.29 -12.80 -7.50
CA TRP A 22 -18.56 -14.11 -8.11
C TRP A 22 -20.03 -14.50 -8.03
N ILE A 23 -20.67 -14.26 -6.88
CA ILE A 23 -22.10 -14.55 -6.69
C ILE A 23 -22.94 -13.67 -7.65
N ILE A 24 -22.66 -12.36 -7.70
CA ILE A 24 -23.35 -11.43 -8.62
C ILE A 24 -23.17 -11.88 -10.07
N PHE A 25 -21.92 -12.22 -10.45
CA PHE A 25 -21.62 -12.70 -11.79
C PHE A 25 -22.38 -13.99 -12.13
N PHE A 26 -22.43 -14.96 -11.21
CA PHE A 26 -23.13 -16.23 -11.41
C PHE A 26 -24.61 -16.04 -11.74
N TYR A 27 -25.30 -15.17 -11.01
CA TYR A 27 -26.70 -14.85 -11.29
C TYR A 27 -26.88 -14.06 -12.59
N ASN A 28 -26.02 -13.10 -12.87
CA ASN A 28 -26.05 -12.34 -14.15
C ASN A 28 -25.82 -13.26 -15.35
N ARG A 29 -24.89 -14.22 -15.22
CA ARG A 29 -24.60 -15.18 -16.28
C ARG A 29 -25.80 -16.05 -16.61
N LYS A 30 -26.49 -16.58 -15.59
CA LYS A 30 -27.73 -17.37 -15.80
C LYS A 30 -28.80 -16.56 -16.54
N GLN A 31 -28.97 -15.28 -16.21
CA GLN A 31 -29.88 -14.40 -16.95
C GLN A 31 -29.43 -14.18 -18.40
N LEU A 32 -28.15 -14.02 -18.65
CA LEU A 32 -27.59 -13.85 -20.00
C LEU A 32 -27.78 -15.09 -20.87
N LEU A 33 -27.71 -16.28 -20.28
CA LEU A 33 -27.83 -17.58 -20.97
C LEU A 33 -29.27 -18.10 -21.00
N HIS A 34 -30.26 -17.35 -20.47
CA HIS A 34 -31.68 -17.74 -20.38
C HIS A 34 -31.89 -19.10 -19.66
N GLU A 35 -31.00 -19.45 -18.74
CA GLU A 35 -31.13 -20.66 -17.92
C GLU A 35 -32.11 -20.43 -16.77
N GLU A 36 -32.86 -21.50 -16.39
CA GLU A 36 -33.76 -21.43 -15.25
C GLU A 36 -32.99 -21.15 -13.95
N PRO A 37 -33.57 -20.32 -13.04
CA PRO A 37 -32.95 -20.02 -11.75
C PRO A 37 -32.91 -21.29 -10.89
N GLN A 38 -31.77 -21.95 -10.85
CA GLN A 38 -31.56 -23.06 -9.93
C GLN A 38 -31.45 -22.57 -8.48
N SER A 39 -31.93 -23.38 -7.55
CA SER A 39 -31.81 -23.17 -6.11
C SER A 39 -30.35 -22.99 -5.70
N PHE A 40 -30.13 -22.35 -4.56
CA PHE A 40 -28.83 -22.09 -3.97
C PHE A 40 -28.07 -23.42 -3.78
N GLU A 41 -27.15 -23.74 -4.68
CA GLU A 41 -26.40 -25.00 -4.66
C GLU A 41 -25.18 -24.87 -3.74
N ALA A 42 -24.88 -25.94 -3.00
CA ALA A 42 -23.67 -25.99 -2.17
C ALA A 42 -22.39 -25.78 -3.00
N SER A 43 -22.41 -26.17 -4.27
CA SER A 43 -21.35 -25.95 -5.24
C SER A 43 -21.04 -24.46 -5.46
N LEU A 44 -22.06 -23.59 -5.50
CA LEU A 44 -21.88 -22.14 -5.65
C LEU A 44 -21.09 -21.56 -4.47
N ILE A 45 -21.39 -22.00 -3.24
CA ILE A 45 -20.70 -21.51 -2.04
C ILE A 45 -19.21 -21.91 -2.08
N VAL A 46 -18.94 -23.20 -2.38
CA VAL A 46 -17.57 -23.68 -2.46
C VAL A 46 -16.79 -22.95 -3.54
N ASN A 47 -17.34 -22.81 -4.74
CA ASN A 47 -16.70 -22.11 -5.84
C ASN A 47 -16.45 -20.63 -5.50
N SER A 48 -17.40 -19.96 -4.85
CA SER A 48 -17.24 -18.56 -4.43
C SER A 48 -16.09 -18.39 -3.44
N ILE A 49 -15.93 -19.33 -2.49
CA ILE A 49 -14.84 -19.32 -1.51
C ILE A 49 -13.50 -19.54 -2.21
N VAL A 50 -13.42 -20.52 -3.12
CA VAL A 50 -12.19 -20.80 -3.90
C VAL A 50 -11.77 -19.57 -4.72
N ILE A 51 -12.71 -18.94 -5.40
CA ILE A 51 -12.48 -17.72 -6.16
C ILE A 51 -12.04 -16.57 -5.25
N GLY A 52 -12.64 -16.44 -4.06
CA GLY A 52 -12.22 -15.46 -3.07
C GLY A 52 -10.75 -15.63 -2.65
N PHE A 53 -10.34 -16.86 -2.35
CA PHE A 53 -8.93 -17.16 -2.04
C PHE A 53 -7.99 -16.93 -3.22
N PHE A 54 -8.39 -17.30 -4.43
CA PHE A 54 -7.61 -17.01 -5.65
C PHE A 54 -7.29 -15.51 -5.77
N TRP A 55 -8.29 -14.63 -5.59
CA TRP A 55 -8.09 -13.18 -5.66
C TRP A 55 -7.20 -12.64 -4.55
N VAL A 56 -7.33 -13.16 -3.32
CA VAL A 56 -6.44 -12.76 -2.22
C VAL A 56 -5.00 -13.17 -2.51
N ILE A 57 -4.77 -14.41 -2.97
CA ILE A 57 -3.43 -14.89 -3.34
C ILE A 57 -2.83 -14.02 -4.46
N LEU A 58 -3.59 -13.74 -5.50
CA LEU A 58 -3.17 -12.89 -6.61
C LEU A 58 -2.77 -11.49 -6.11
N ASN A 59 -3.54 -10.88 -5.22
CA ASN A 59 -3.25 -9.59 -4.62
C ASN A 59 -2.01 -9.62 -3.71
N VAL A 60 -1.78 -10.73 -2.98
CA VAL A 60 -0.55 -10.93 -2.17
C VAL A 60 0.67 -11.00 -3.07
N LEU A 61 0.63 -11.84 -4.12
CA LEU A 61 1.72 -11.99 -5.09
C LEU A 61 2.06 -10.66 -5.79
N ALA A 62 1.04 -9.87 -6.10
CA ALA A 62 1.20 -8.56 -6.67
C ALA A 62 1.69 -7.48 -5.69
N GLY A 63 1.89 -7.81 -4.41
CA GLY A 63 2.30 -6.86 -3.38
C GLY A 63 1.27 -5.76 -3.12
N SER A 64 -0.03 -6.04 -3.33
CA SER A 64 -1.09 -5.03 -3.17
C SER A 64 -1.25 -4.59 -1.72
N TYR A 65 -0.94 -5.44 -0.76
CA TYR A 65 -1.03 -5.16 0.68
C TYR A 65 0.26 -4.61 1.28
N SER A 66 1.34 -4.52 0.48
CA SER A 66 2.54 -3.81 0.91
C SER A 66 2.37 -2.32 0.68
N ASP A 67 2.79 -1.51 1.65
CA ASP A 67 2.87 -0.04 1.53
C ASP A 67 1.56 0.73 1.22
N ILE A 68 0.51 0.42 1.95
CA ILE A 68 -0.80 1.04 1.76
C ILE A 68 -0.76 2.57 1.98
N PHE A 69 0.12 3.06 2.85
CA PHE A 69 0.16 4.46 3.28
C PHE A 69 0.91 5.42 2.33
N GLY A 70 1.73 4.89 1.40
CA GLY A 70 2.50 5.69 0.42
C GLY A 70 1.85 5.85 -0.95
N LYS A 71 0.71 5.18 -1.18
CA LYS A 71 0.10 5.07 -2.51
C LYS A 71 -0.92 6.18 -2.80
N THR A 72 -0.98 6.63 -4.06
CA THR A 72 -2.05 7.51 -4.53
C THR A 72 -3.24 6.69 -5.01
N ARG A 73 -4.48 7.17 -4.78
CA ARG A 73 -5.71 6.45 -5.18
C ARG A 73 -5.72 6.09 -6.67
N ILE A 74 -5.25 7.01 -7.53
CA ILE A 74 -5.23 6.80 -8.98
C ILE A 74 -4.28 5.66 -9.37
N LYS A 75 -3.07 5.61 -8.82
CA LYS A 75 -2.12 4.53 -9.11
C LYS A 75 -2.67 3.16 -8.68
N GLU A 76 -3.36 3.10 -7.54
CA GLU A 76 -3.98 1.86 -7.08
C GLU A 76 -5.14 1.41 -7.97
N LEU A 77 -5.93 2.33 -8.51
CA LEU A 77 -6.98 1.99 -9.47
C LEU A 77 -6.39 1.43 -10.77
N PHE A 78 -5.35 2.05 -11.34
CA PHE A 78 -4.67 1.51 -12.54
C PHE A 78 -4.02 0.15 -12.26
N LYS A 79 -3.36 -0.01 -11.11
CA LYS A 79 -2.81 -1.30 -10.70
C LYS A 79 -3.93 -2.33 -10.54
N GLY A 80 -5.05 -1.95 -9.92
CA GLY A 80 -6.23 -2.77 -9.77
C GLY A 80 -6.82 -3.21 -11.12
N PHE A 81 -6.87 -2.33 -12.10
CA PHE A 81 -7.35 -2.66 -13.46
C PHE A 81 -6.49 -3.77 -14.10
N ASN A 82 -5.17 -3.60 -14.12
CA ASN A 82 -4.27 -4.61 -14.69
C ASN A 82 -4.37 -5.95 -13.95
N HIS A 83 -4.46 -5.94 -12.61
CA HIS A 83 -4.62 -7.15 -11.82
C HIS A 83 -5.94 -7.87 -12.11
N THR A 84 -7.03 -7.09 -12.18
CA THR A 84 -8.34 -7.64 -12.50
C THR A 84 -8.32 -8.25 -13.89
N LEU A 85 -7.71 -7.60 -14.87
CA LEU A 85 -7.59 -8.13 -16.22
C LEU A 85 -6.86 -9.48 -16.24
N VAL A 86 -5.67 -9.55 -15.60
CA VAL A 86 -4.90 -10.79 -15.52
C VAL A 86 -5.68 -11.90 -14.81
N GLY A 87 -6.28 -11.61 -13.65
CA GLY A 87 -7.03 -12.60 -12.88
C GLY A 87 -8.26 -13.10 -13.62
N VAL A 88 -9.01 -12.22 -14.31
CA VAL A 88 -10.18 -12.62 -15.10
C VAL A 88 -9.78 -13.45 -16.30
N VAL A 89 -8.65 -13.13 -16.97
CA VAL A 89 -8.12 -13.98 -18.05
C VAL A 89 -7.80 -15.38 -17.53
N ILE A 90 -7.15 -15.51 -16.39
CA ILE A 90 -6.85 -16.84 -15.80
C ILE A 90 -8.14 -17.60 -15.51
N ILE A 91 -9.10 -16.98 -14.84
CA ILE A 91 -10.40 -17.63 -14.50
C ILE A 91 -11.17 -17.98 -15.76
N PHE A 92 -11.14 -17.12 -16.78
CA PHE A 92 -11.80 -17.40 -18.05
C PHE A 92 -11.27 -18.65 -18.72
N PHE A 93 -9.96 -18.80 -18.83
CA PHE A 93 -9.35 -19.98 -19.44
C PHE A 93 -9.45 -21.25 -18.59
N THR A 94 -9.56 -21.14 -17.27
CA THR A 94 -9.62 -22.32 -16.38
C THR A 94 -11.03 -22.81 -16.08
N LEU A 95 -12.03 -21.91 -16.08
CA LEU A 95 -13.37 -22.25 -15.60
C LEU A 95 -14.49 -21.90 -16.58
N LEU A 96 -14.29 -20.95 -17.47
CA LEU A 96 -15.37 -20.43 -18.32
C LEU A 96 -15.25 -20.88 -19.77
N LEU A 97 -14.09 -21.33 -20.21
CA LEU A 97 -13.87 -21.72 -21.60
C LEU A 97 -14.55 -23.07 -21.95
N ASP A 98 -14.51 -24.04 -21.00
CA ASP A 98 -15.07 -25.40 -21.19
C ASP A 98 -16.53 -25.50 -20.77
N ASP A 99 -17.24 -24.39 -20.68
CA ASP A 99 -18.62 -24.38 -20.23
C ASP A 99 -19.57 -24.79 -21.36
N GLU A 100 -20.20 -25.95 -21.20
CA GLU A 100 -21.11 -26.55 -22.20
C GLU A 100 -22.36 -25.68 -22.50
N GLY A 101 -22.67 -24.69 -21.66
CA GLY A 101 -23.83 -23.79 -21.83
C GLY A 101 -23.62 -22.70 -22.88
N ILE A 102 -22.40 -22.52 -23.41
CA ILE A 102 -22.09 -21.43 -24.35
C ILE A 102 -21.98 -21.95 -25.77
N ASN A 103 -22.99 -21.69 -26.57
CA ASN A 103 -23.08 -22.15 -27.96
C ASN A 103 -22.58 -21.14 -29.00
N GLN A 104 -22.34 -19.88 -28.62
CA GLN A 104 -21.95 -18.82 -29.54
C GLN A 104 -20.75 -18.04 -29.02
N TYR A 105 -19.79 -17.72 -29.90
CA TYR A 105 -18.61 -16.92 -29.55
C TYR A 105 -18.95 -15.56 -28.92
N GLN A 106 -20.07 -14.96 -29.27
CA GLN A 106 -20.51 -13.67 -28.72
C GLN A 106 -20.82 -13.75 -27.22
N GLU A 107 -21.28 -14.92 -26.73
CA GLU A 107 -21.61 -15.17 -25.32
C GLU A 107 -20.36 -15.22 -24.46
N TYR A 108 -19.25 -15.78 -24.99
CA TYR A 108 -17.96 -15.78 -24.31
C TYR A 108 -17.46 -14.36 -24.04
N TYR A 109 -17.54 -13.48 -25.04
CA TYR A 109 -17.11 -12.08 -24.85
C TYR A 109 -18.00 -11.33 -23.87
N LYS A 110 -19.30 -11.54 -23.90
CA LYS A 110 -20.25 -10.94 -22.94
C LYS A 110 -19.97 -11.41 -21.53
N THR A 111 -19.78 -12.72 -21.34
CA THR A 111 -19.48 -13.36 -20.06
C THR A 111 -18.15 -12.83 -19.49
N PHE A 112 -17.10 -12.77 -20.33
CA PHE A 112 -15.80 -12.23 -19.95
C PHE A 112 -15.92 -10.75 -19.52
N ALA A 113 -16.56 -9.92 -20.34
CA ALA A 113 -16.73 -8.50 -20.07
C ALA A 113 -17.59 -8.26 -18.81
N ALA A 114 -18.68 -9.01 -18.65
CA ALA A 114 -19.53 -8.93 -17.47
C ALA A 114 -18.76 -9.26 -16.19
N TYR A 115 -18.01 -10.38 -16.17
CA TYR A 115 -17.22 -10.75 -15.01
C TYR A 115 -16.13 -9.73 -14.72
N PHE A 116 -15.41 -9.25 -15.75
CA PHE A 116 -14.38 -8.23 -15.59
C PHE A 116 -14.94 -6.96 -14.94
N ILE A 117 -16.06 -6.45 -15.44
CA ILE A 117 -16.68 -5.22 -14.91
C ILE A 117 -17.12 -5.41 -13.47
N ILE A 118 -17.84 -6.49 -13.17
CA ILE A 118 -18.34 -6.79 -11.82
C ILE A 118 -17.16 -6.90 -10.84
N GLN A 119 -16.15 -7.70 -11.19
CA GLN A 119 -14.98 -7.91 -10.34
C GLN A 119 -14.20 -6.61 -10.13
N PHE A 120 -13.96 -5.83 -11.18
CA PHE A 120 -13.25 -4.55 -11.10
C PHE A 120 -13.98 -3.55 -10.22
N VAL A 121 -15.30 -3.43 -10.35
CA VAL A 121 -16.11 -2.54 -9.51
C VAL A 121 -16.06 -2.98 -8.05
N CYS A 122 -16.32 -4.25 -7.76
CA CYS A 122 -16.32 -4.78 -6.39
C CYS A 122 -14.94 -4.61 -5.71
N THR A 123 -13.85 -4.93 -6.41
CA THR A 123 -12.50 -4.77 -5.86
C THR A 123 -12.11 -3.30 -5.71
N SER A 124 -12.54 -2.42 -6.61
CA SER A 124 -12.30 -0.97 -6.50
C SER A 124 -13.01 -0.38 -5.28
N VAL A 125 -14.26 -0.77 -5.04
CA VAL A 125 -15.03 -0.35 -3.85
C VAL A 125 -14.35 -0.86 -2.58
N SER A 126 -13.96 -2.14 -2.53
CA SER A 126 -13.20 -2.72 -1.40
C SER A 126 -11.94 -1.91 -1.08
N LYS A 127 -11.15 -1.59 -2.11
CA LYS A 127 -9.93 -0.79 -1.94
C LYS A 127 -10.22 0.62 -1.43
N ILE A 128 -11.25 1.30 -1.93
CA ILE A 128 -11.62 2.64 -1.44
C ILE A 128 -12.03 2.59 0.03
N ILE A 129 -12.82 1.61 0.44
CA ILE A 129 -13.24 1.40 1.83
C ILE A 129 -12.01 1.16 2.71
N SER A 130 -11.13 0.23 2.31
CA SER A 130 -9.88 -0.10 3.02
C SER A 130 -8.99 1.13 3.21
N PHE A 131 -8.79 1.92 2.14
CA PHE A 131 -8.01 3.15 2.20
C PHE A 131 -8.61 4.19 3.13
N THR A 132 -9.92 4.38 3.08
CA THR A 132 -10.61 5.35 3.94
C THR A 132 -10.48 4.94 5.40
N TYR A 133 -10.77 3.68 5.71
CA TYR A 133 -10.63 3.15 7.06
C TYR A 133 -9.22 3.31 7.63
N LEU A 134 -8.19 2.90 6.86
CA LEU A 134 -6.81 2.99 7.33
C LEU A 134 -6.35 4.44 7.53
N ARG A 135 -6.79 5.38 6.69
CA ARG A 135 -6.53 6.80 6.88
C ARG A 135 -7.16 7.35 8.15
N GLU A 136 -8.38 6.94 8.46
CA GLU A 136 -9.03 7.31 9.72
C GLU A 136 -8.27 6.79 10.94
N GLN A 137 -7.76 5.54 10.89
CA GLN A 137 -6.94 4.99 11.97
C GLN A 137 -5.64 5.79 12.16
N VAL A 138 -5.02 6.27 11.07
CA VAL A 138 -3.87 7.19 11.15
C VAL A 138 -4.27 8.54 11.71
N ALA A 139 -5.38 9.12 11.24
CA ALA A 139 -5.86 10.42 11.69
C ALA A 139 -6.21 10.42 13.19
N CYS A 140 -6.84 9.33 13.66
CA CYS A 140 -7.15 9.12 15.09
C CYS A 140 -5.91 8.77 15.94
N GLY A 141 -4.72 8.65 15.32
CA GLY A 141 -3.48 8.33 16.02
C GLY A 141 -3.32 6.91 16.50
N LYS A 142 -4.23 6.00 16.11
CA LYS A 142 -4.12 4.56 16.45
C LYS A 142 -2.99 3.87 15.69
N ILE A 143 -2.69 4.35 14.49
CA ILE A 143 -1.57 3.89 13.68
C ILE A 143 -0.52 5.00 13.68
N ARG A 144 0.67 4.69 14.19
CA ARG A 144 1.85 5.55 14.20
C ARG A 144 3.05 4.76 13.71
N PHE A 145 3.90 5.42 12.92
CA PHE A 145 5.16 4.88 12.43
C PHE A 145 6.31 5.56 13.17
N ASN A 146 7.02 4.81 13.98
CA ASN A 146 8.22 5.29 14.64
C ASN A 146 9.25 5.66 13.56
N THR A 147 9.59 6.93 13.50
CA THR A 147 10.42 7.48 12.42
C THR A 147 11.72 8.01 12.99
N LEU A 148 12.83 7.58 12.39
CA LEU A 148 14.16 8.11 12.63
C LEU A 148 14.44 9.19 11.59
N LEU A 149 14.87 10.36 12.02
CA LEU A 149 15.33 11.43 11.14
C LEU A 149 16.86 11.37 11.05
N VAL A 150 17.40 11.36 9.84
CA VAL A 150 18.84 11.45 9.60
C VAL A 150 19.12 12.81 8.98
N GLY A 151 19.92 13.63 9.66
CA GLY A 151 20.22 15.01 9.33
C GLY A 151 20.00 15.92 10.52
N SER A 152 20.77 16.99 10.61
CA SER A 152 20.73 17.97 11.70
C SER A 152 20.61 19.44 11.23
N GLY A 153 20.71 19.67 9.92
CA GLY A 153 20.66 20.99 9.31
C GLY A 153 19.25 21.59 9.19
N LYS A 154 19.18 22.69 8.47
CA LYS A 154 17.92 23.41 8.20
C LYS A 154 16.93 22.57 7.40
N ALA A 155 17.43 21.70 6.50
CA ALA A 155 16.61 20.79 5.72
C ALA A 155 15.89 19.78 6.63
N ALA A 156 16.60 19.13 7.54
CA ALA A 156 16.04 18.19 8.50
C ALA A 156 15.01 18.86 9.41
N ARG A 157 15.28 20.05 9.91
CA ARG A 157 14.35 20.81 10.74
C ARG A 157 13.07 21.16 10.00
N LYS A 158 13.19 21.63 8.77
CA LYS A 158 12.03 21.97 7.95
C LYS A 158 11.13 20.77 7.68
N VAL A 159 11.75 19.62 7.37
CA VAL A 159 11.05 18.35 7.18
C VAL A 159 10.33 17.92 8.45
N TYR A 160 11.00 18.02 9.59
CA TYR A 160 10.38 17.73 10.89
C TYR A 160 9.15 18.60 11.12
N ASP A 161 9.30 19.93 11.01
CA ASP A 161 8.22 20.89 11.30
C ASP A 161 7.01 20.69 10.36
N GLU A 162 7.24 20.37 9.09
CA GLU A 162 6.14 20.10 8.15
C GLU A 162 5.43 18.79 8.39
N LEU A 163 6.18 17.73 8.66
CA LEU A 163 5.60 16.41 8.87
C LEU A 163 4.93 16.31 10.23
N GLU A 164 5.44 17.00 11.23
CA GLU A 164 4.77 17.10 12.55
C GLU A 164 3.42 17.84 12.42
N LYS A 165 3.33 18.91 11.63
CA LYS A 165 2.07 19.59 11.31
C LYS A 165 1.08 18.67 10.58
N ARG A 166 1.57 17.72 9.78
CA ARG A 166 0.77 16.75 9.02
C ARG A 166 0.74 15.37 9.64
N LYS A 167 1.04 15.25 10.93
CA LYS A 167 1.12 13.99 11.67
C LYS A 167 -0.16 13.15 11.55
N SER A 168 -1.33 13.80 11.57
CA SER A 168 -2.62 13.14 11.37
C SER A 168 -2.82 12.60 9.95
N THR A 169 -2.10 13.13 8.97
CA THR A 169 -2.25 12.67 7.57
C THR A 169 -1.33 11.50 7.24
N PHE A 170 -0.10 11.50 7.75
CA PHE A 170 0.92 10.52 7.37
C PHE A 170 1.27 9.53 8.48
N GLY A 171 0.90 9.80 9.71
CA GLY A 171 1.13 8.92 10.87
C GLY A 171 2.59 8.85 11.32
N PHE A 172 3.47 9.75 10.86
CA PHE A 172 4.86 9.79 11.32
C PHE A 172 4.94 10.22 12.79
N SER A 173 5.76 9.53 13.55
CA SER A 173 6.11 9.86 14.92
C SER A 173 7.62 9.87 15.03
N PHE A 174 8.23 11.05 14.98
CA PHE A 174 9.67 11.17 15.14
C PHE A 174 10.07 10.82 16.57
N VAL A 175 10.85 9.77 16.71
CA VAL A 175 11.32 9.28 18.01
C VAL A 175 12.67 9.89 18.37
N THR A 176 13.55 9.96 17.38
CA THR A 176 14.92 10.45 17.53
C THR A 176 15.49 10.90 16.19
N TYR A 177 16.66 11.55 16.26
CA TYR A 177 17.41 11.88 15.05
C TYR A 177 18.89 11.49 15.22
N ILE A 178 19.57 11.34 14.07
CA ILE A 178 21.03 11.15 13.99
C ILE A 178 21.60 12.39 13.31
N PRO A 179 22.49 13.14 13.99
CA PRO A 179 23.13 14.30 13.40
C PRO A 179 24.15 13.88 12.34
N THR A 180 24.33 14.70 11.34
CA THR A 180 25.40 14.59 10.35
C THR A 180 26.63 15.34 10.85
N SER A 181 27.82 14.78 10.63
CA SER A 181 29.09 15.30 11.17
C SER A 181 29.51 16.66 10.63
N SER A 182 28.89 17.13 9.55
CA SER A 182 29.28 18.36 8.83
C SER A 182 28.66 19.66 9.34
N THR A 183 27.63 19.59 10.18
CA THR A 183 26.97 20.79 10.68
C THR A 183 27.43 21.15 12.09
N SER A 184 28.10 22.28 12.21
CA SER A 184 28.47 22.88 13.48
C SER A 184 27.28 23.38 14.31
N PHE A 185 26.07 23.40 13.75
CA PHE A 185 24.82 23.82 14.38
C PHE A 185 23.75 22.74 14.26
N ASP A 186 23.47 22.10 15.38
CA ASP A 186 22.39 21.12 15.47
C ASP A 186 21.05 21.82 15.68
N VAL A 187 20.36 22.08 14.57
CA VAL A 187 19.06 22.78 14.54
C VAL A 187 17.93 21.90 15.07
N CYS A 188 18.11 20.58 15.10
CA CYS A 188 17.10 19.63 15.58
C CYS A 188 17.18 19.39 17.09
N ALA A 189 18.32 19.65 17.75
CA ALA A 189 18.55 19.40 19.16
C ALA A 189 17.49 19.98 20.13
N PRO A 190 16.90 21.17 19.90
CA PRO A 190 15.88 21.69 20.79
C PRO A 190 14.55 20.93 20.76
N VAL A 191 14.33 20.07 19.78
CA VAL A 191 13.02 19.47 19.50
C VAL A 191 13.03 17.95 19.62
N LEU A 192 14.11 17.32 19.18
CA LEU A 192 14.33 15.88 19.24
C LEU A 192 15.61 15.59 20.01
N LYS A 193 15.64 14.47 20.74
CA LYS A 193 16.88 13.99 21.37
C LYS A 193 17.67 13.17 20.35
N SER A 194 18.94 13.48 20.17
CA SER A 194 19.88 12.58 19.51
C SER A 194 20.21 11.41 20.45
N ILE A 195 20.18 10.20 19.94
CA ILE A 195 20.46 8.98 20.73
C ILE A 195 21.80 8.35 20.32
N GLY A 196 22.47 8.83 19.30
CA GLY A 196 23.77 8.29 18.89
C GLY A 196 24.20 8.70 17.50
N ASP A 197 25.25 8.04 17.04
CA ASP A 197 25.89 8.26 15.75
C ASP A 197 25.45 7.21 14.72
N LEU A 198 25.81 7.44 13.46
CA LEU A 198 25.48 6.55 12.35
C LEU A 198 25.95 5.11 12.57
N GLU A 199 27.09 4.91 13.20
CA GLU A 199 27.64 3.57 13.50
C GLU A 199 26.70 2.72 14.36
N ARG A 200 25.81 3.34 15.12
CA ARG A 200 24.83 2.67 15.99
C ARG A 200 23.43 2.63 15.43
N ILE A 201 23.25 2.98 14.15
CA ILE A 201 21.90 3.10 13.54
C ILE A 201 21.09 1.82 13.69
N ASN A 202 21.70 0.65 13.49
CA ASN A 202 21.05 -0.65 13.61
C ASN A 202 20.56 -0.91 15.04
N THR A 203 21.40 -0.57 16.02
CA THR A 203 21.01 -0.67 17.44
C THR A 203 19.85 0.24 17.78
N ILE A 204 19.83 1.46 17.23
CA ILE A 204 18.76 2.44 17.42
C ILE A 204 17.47 1.94 16.78
N ILE A 205 17.54 1.40 15.54
CA ILE A 205 16.40 0.83 14.82
C ILE A 205 15.71 -0.24 15.67
N HIS A 206 16.49 -1.19 16.19
CA HIS A 206 15.93 -2.28 16.98
C HIS A 206 15.44 -1.81 18.36
N ARG A 207 16.20 -0.97 19.05
CA ARG A 207 15.86 -0.51 20.42
C ARG A 207 14.63 0.39 20.44
N CYS A 208 14.52 1.29 19.46
CA CYS A 208 13.41 2.25 19.36
C CYS A 208 12.26 1.73 18.49
N HIS A 209 12.34 0.50 17.97
CA HIS A 209 11.36 -0.09 17.07
C HIS A 209 11.04 0.84 15.91
N ILE A 210 12.06 1.29 15.19
CA ILE A 210 11.92 2.21 14.07
C ILE A 210 11.26 1.47 12.89
N ASP A 211 10.19 2.04 12.37
CA ASP A 211 9.47 1.53 11.20
C ASP A 211 9.97 2.22 9.91
N ARG A 212 10.42 3.48 10.04
CA ARG A 212 10.83 4.30 8.90
C ARG A 212 12.06 5.14 9.21
N VAL A 213 12.92 5.30 8.20
CA VAL A 213 14.05 6.22 8.25
C VAL A 213 13.82 7.32 7.23
N MET A 214 13.94 8.56 7.66
CA MET A 214 13.77 9.74 6.84
C MET A 214 15.10 10.47 6.73
N ILE A 215 15.65 10.52 5.53
CA ILE A 215 16.95 11.11 5.25
C ILE A 215 16.73 12.51 4.67
N ALA A 216 17.17 13.53 5.40
CA ALA A 216 17.05 14.94 5.05
C ALA A 216 18.42 15.62 5.19
N LEU A 217 19.28 15.41 4.20
CA LEU A 217 20.63 15.93 4.12
C LEU A 217 20.68 17.25 3.35
N GLU A 218 21.69 18.07 3.63
CA GLU A 218 22.02 19.25 2.86
C GLU A 218 22.95 18.90 1.68
N LYS A 219 23.20 19.89 0.77
CA LYS A 219 23.98 19.63 -0.47
C LYS A 219 25.39 19.16 -0.18
N GLU A 220 25.96 19.73 0.83
CA GLU A 220 27.34 19.45 1.24
C GLU A 220 27.48 18.07 1.89
N GLU A 221 26.35 17.39 2.16
CA GLU A 221 26.29 16.11 2.88
C GLU A 221 26.00 14.91 1.99
N HIS A 222 26.10 15.06 0.64
CA HIS A 222 25.81 13.97 -0.29
C HIS A 222 26.65 12.71 -0.07
N ASP A 223 27.91 12.85 0.28
CA ASP A 223 28.81 11.73 0.55
C ASP A 223 28.36 10.94 1.79
N TYR A 224 27.64 11.59 2.69
CA TYR A 224 27.06 10.95 3.86
C TYR A 224 25.86 10.05 3.53
N LEU A 225 25.18 10.33 2.42
CA LEU A 225 24.03 9.54 1.96
C LEU A 225 24.42 8.09 1.68
N GLU A 226 25.54 7.86 1.01
CA GLU A 226 26.03 6.50 0.71
C GLU A 226 26.36 5.74 2.01
N GLN A 227 26.96 6.40 2.98
CA GLN A 227 27.23 5.80 4.27
C GLN A 227 25.96 5.42 5.03
N VAL A 228 24.93 6.30 5.01
CA VAL A 228 23.63 6.03 5.63
C VAL A 228 22.93 4.86 4.95
N LEU A 229 22.92 4.83 3.61
CA LEU A 229 22.31 3.74 2.86
C LEU A 229 23.02 2.40 3.09
N GLY A 230 24.37 2.42 3.10
CA GLY A 230 25.16 1.23 3.43
C GLY A 230 24.91 0.72 4.86
N ALA A 231 24.77 1.62 5.83
CA ALA A 231 24.44 1.26 7.21
C ALA A 231 23.01 0.70 7.39
N LEU A 232 22.09 1.03 6.46
CA LEU A 232 20.72 0.52 6.47
C LEU A 232 20.56 -0.75 5.64
N GLU A 233 21.59 -1.18 4.93
CA GLU A 233 21.56 -2.39 4.12
C GLU A 233 21.31 -3.62 5.00
N GLY A 234 20.31 -4.42 4.62
CA GLY A 234 19.86 -5.58 5.39
C GLY A 234 18.81 -5.30 6.48
N GLU A 235 18.52 -4.05 6.79
CA GLU A 235 17.47 -3.70 7.74
C GLU A 235 16.07 -3.64 7.08
N ALA A 236 15.07 -4.18 7.77
CA ALA A 236 13.69 -4.22 7.27
C ALA A 236 12.93 -2.91 7.56
N VAL A 237 13.57 -1.76 7.34
CA VAL A 237 13.00 -0.42 7.54
C VAL A 237 12.74 0.26 6.20
N LYS A 238 11.71 1.12 6.16
CA LYS A 238 11.46 1.93 4.96
C LYS A 238 12.28 3.18 5.00
N THR A 239 13.10 3.36 3.98
CA THR A 239 13.93 4.56 3.82
C THR A 239 13.26 5.53 2.85
N ASN A 240 13.15 6.78 3.26
CA ASN A 240 12.62 7.87 2.46
C ASN A 240 13.69 8.97 2.36
N ILE A 241 14.14 9.25 1.14
CA ILE A 241 15.09 10.34 0.87
C ILE A 241 14.31 11.58 0.45
N ILE A 242 14.60 12.71 1.06
CA ILE A 242 13.97 13.97 0.73
C ILE A 242 14.94 14.80 -0.10
N PRO A 243 14.62 15.03 -1.40
CA PRO A 243 15.48 15.82 -2.25
C PRO A 243 15.46 17.29 -1.84
N GLU A 244 16.59 17.99 -1.99
CA GLU A 244 16.78 19.41 -1.62
C GLU A 244 15.79 20.39 -2.26
N ASN A 245 15.35 20.13 -3.49
CA ASN A 245 14.40 20.96 -4.22
C ASN A 245 12.97 20.89 -3.69
N TYR A 246 12.78 20.33 -2.50
CA TYR A 246 11.48 20.24 -1.84
C TYR A 246 10.82 21.60 -1.59
N GLN A 247 11.59 22.68 -1.61
CA GLN A 247 11.08 24.04 -1.46
C GLN A 247 10.16 24.46 -2.61
N LEU A 248 10.38 23.96 -3.83
CA LEU A 248 9.56 24.26 -5.01
C LEU A 248 8.31 23.36 -5.13
N ILE A 249 8.31 22.20 -4.48
CA ILE A 249 7.23 21.20 -4.62
C ILE A 249 6.12 21.39 -3.58
N LEU A 250 6.42 22.02 -2.46
CA LEU A 250 5.44 22.24 -1.37
C LEU A 250 4.40 23.30 -1.66
N GLY A 251 4.64 24.14 -2.66
CA GLY A 251 3.67 25.15 -3.11
C GLY A 251 2.54 24.62 -3.98
N SER A 252 2.71 23.52 -4.69
CA SER A 252 1.74 23.10 -5.73
C SER A 252 1.56 21.61 -6.00
N VAL A 253 2.35 20.69 -5.43
CA VAL A 253 2.22 19.25 -5.80
C VAL A 253 2.37 18.31 -4.60
N LYS A 254 1.47 17.32 -4.55
CA LYS A 254 1.53 16.14 -3.70
C LYS A 254 2.93 15.55 -3.66
N VAL A 255 3.46 15.42 -2.44
CA VAL A 255 4.70 14.73 -2.15
C VAL A 255 4.69 13.35 -2.80
N LYS A 256 5.49 13.18 -3.83
CA LYS A 256 5.81 11.87 -4.39
C LYS A 256 6.89 11.29 -3.49
N LEU A 257 6.48 10.55 -2.47
CA LEU A 257 7.39 9.69 -1.74
C LEU A 257 7.80 8.60 -2.74
N LEU A 258 9.01 8.73 -3.29
CA LEU A 258 9.60 7.74 -4.17
C LEU A 258 9.87 6.48 -3.33
N SER A 259 9.21 5.41 -3.68
CA SER A 259 9.57 4.04 -3.28
C SER A 259 10.62 3.53 -4.22
#